data_0ba83e34210eeaba9048b16f91083fb3
#
_entry.id   0ba83e34210eeaba9048b16f91083fb3
#
_cell.length_a   1.000
_cell.length_b   1.000
_cell.length_c   1.000
_cell.angle_alpha   90.00
_cell.angle_beta   90.00
_cell.angle_gamma   90.00
#
_symmetry.space_group_name_H-M   'P 1'
#
loop_
_entity.id
_entity.type
_entity.pdbx_description
1 polymer ?
#
loop_
_entity_poly.entity_id
_entity_poly.type
_entity_poly.pdbx_seq_one_letter_code
_entity_poly.pdbx_strand_id
1 'polypeptide(L)' 'MADNQDELAHSIIEALLDHTRVVSDLIALMAQALDDDVQKALTQTPQWQAYLESRRQMETTRADVEKFVEQMKSPAIEQ' A
#
# COMPACT_ATOMS: atom_id res chain seq x y z
N MET A 1 1.94 -26.49 -9.38
CA MET A 1 3.12 -26.41 -8.62
C MET A 1 3.33 -25.17 -7.86
N ALA A 2 4.42 -25.13 -7.09
CA ALA A 2 4.71 -23.98 -6.25
C ALA A 2 4.89 -22.72 -7.09
N ASP A 3 5.48 -22.84 -8.27
CA ASP A 3 5.73 -21.67 -9.11
C ASP A 3 4.44 -20.96 -9.49
N ASN A 4 3.41 -21.72 -9.86
CA ASN A 4 2.14 -21.10 -10.21
C ASN A 4 1.50 -20.43 -9.02
N GLN A 5 1.61 -21.04 -7.86
CA GLN A 5 1.06 -20.42 -6.65
C GLN A 5 1.82 -19.17 -6.26
N ASP A 6 3.12 -19.19 -6.44
CA ASP A 6 3.93 -18.01 -6.13
C ASP A 6 3.58 -16.87 -7.07
N GLU A 7 3.42 -17.16 -8.35
CA GLU A 7 3.06 -16.12 -9.32
C GLU A 7 1.66 -15.58 -9.04
N LEU A 8 0.75 -16.46 -8.68
CA LEU A 8 -0.60 -16.03 -8.36
C LEU A 8 -0.63 -15.16 -7.12
N ALA A 9 0.11 -15.57 -6.10
CA ALA A 9 0.20 -14.77 -4.88
C ALA A 9 0.81 -13.41 -5.17
N HIS A 10 1.86 -13.37 -5.96
CA HIS A 10 2.50 -12.12 -6.33
C HIS A 10 1.53 -11.21 -7.08
N SER A 11 0.77 -11.78 -8.01
CA SER A 11 -0.20 -11.01 -8.79
C SER A 11 -1.27 -10.39 -7.88
N ILE A 12 -1.76 -11.18 -6.94
CA ILE A 12 -2.78 -10.69 -6.01
C ILE A 12 -2.22 -9.59 -5.13
N ILE A 13 -1.03 -9.79 -4.60
CA ILE A 13 -0.41 -8.80 -3.72
C ILE A 13 -0.19 -7.50 -4.48
N GLU A 14 0.31 -7.59 -5.70
CA GLU A 14 0.57 -6.39 -6.48
C GLU A 14 -0.71 -5.64 -6.80
N ALA A 15 -1.77 -6.37 -7.12
CA ALA A 15 -3.05 -5.73 -7.40
C ALA A 15 -3.58 -5.01 -6.17
N LEU A 16 -3.47 -5.65 -5.01
CA LEU A 16 -3.94 -5.04 -3.78
C LEU A 16 -3.12 -3.81 -3.41
N LEU A 17 -1.80 -3.89 -3.58
CA LEU A 17 -0.94 -2.75 -3.30
C LEU A 17 -1.24 -1.59 -4.23
N ASP A 18 -1.44 -1.88 -5.51
CA ASP A 18 -1.72 -0.84 -6.48
C ASP A 18 -3.06 -0.18 -6.18
N HIS A 19 -4.07 -0.97 -5.87
CA HIS A 19 -5.37 -0.42 -5.53
C HIS A 19 -5.29 0.45 -4.28
N THR A 20 -4.55 -0.01 -3.28
CA THR A 20 -4.38 0.74 -2.06
C THR A 20 -3.69 2.08 -2.32
N ARG A 21 -2.67 2.07 -3.17
CA ARG A 21 -1.97 3.29 -3.51
C ARG A 21 -2.88 4.28 -4.23
N VAL A 22 -3.64 3.78 -5.19
CA VAL A 22 -4.53 4.65 -5.97
C VAL A 22 -5.61 5.25 -5.07
N VAL A 23 -6.20 4.43 -4.22
CA VAL A 23 -7.24 4.91 -3.30
C VAL A 23 -6.65 5.92 -2.32
N SER A 24 -5.47 5.65 -1.80
CA SER A 24 -4.82 6.55 -0.88
C SER A 24 -4.53 7.91 -1.52
N ASP A 25 -4.04 7.88 -2.76
CA ASP A 25 -3.77 9.12 -3.48
C ASP A 25 -5.05 9.88 -3.76
N LEU A 26 -6.12 9.18 -4.08
CA LEU A 26 -7.40 9.82 -4.33
C LEU A 26 -7.92 10.50 -3.06
N ILE A 27 -7.78 9.85 -1.91
CA ILE A 27 -8.20 10.43 -0.66
C ILE A 27 -7.44 11.72 -0.38
N ALA A 28 -6.13 11.70 -0.61
CA ALA A 28 -5.31 12.88 -0.40
C ALA A 28 -5.73 14.00 -1.35
N LEU A 29 -6.01 13.66 -2.60
CA LEU A 29 -6.45 14.64 -3.58
C LEU A 29 -7.78 15.25 -3.18
N MET A 30 -8.72 14.42 -2.74
CA MET A 30 -10.02 14.91 -2.33
C MET A 30 -9.91 15.82 -1.11
N ALA A 31 -9.03 15.48 -0.18
CA ALA A 31 -8.83 16.33 0.99
C ALA A 31 -8.29 17.68 0.60
N GLN A 32 -7.39 17.72 -0.39
CA GLN A 32 -6.82 18.98 -0.84
C GLN A 32 -7.84 19.87 -1.55
N ALA A 33 -8.90 19.28 -2.08
CA ALA A 33 -9.93 20.03 -2.78
C ALA A 33 -10.94 20.66 -1.83
N LEU A 34 -10.87 20.36 -0.55
CA LEU A 34 -11.83 20.90 0.42
C LEU A 34 -11.46 22.32 0.83
N ASP A 35 -12.49 23.08 1.25
CA ASP A 35 -12.24 24.39 1.82
C ASP A 35 -11.41 24.28 3.10
N ASP A 36 -10.72 25.36 3.44
CA ASP A 36 -9.82 25.36 4.59
C ASP A 36 -10.51 24.91 5.87
N ASP A 37 -11.72 25.40 6.13
CA ASP A 37 -12.43 25.05 7.35
C ASP A 37 -12.77 23.56 7.38
N VAL A 38 -13.23 23.04 6.25
CA VAL A 38 -13.59 21.63 6.15
C VAL A 38 -12.33 20.78 6.25
N GLN A 39 -11.25 21.22 5.61
CA GLN A 39 -9.99 20.50 5.66
C GLN A 39 -9.47 20.41 7.09
N LYS A 40 -9.54 21.51 7.83
CA LYS A 40 -9.12 21.50 9.22
C LYS A 40 -9.96 20.53 10.04
N ALA A 41 -11.26 20.55 9.83
CA ALA A 41 -12.15 19.65 10.56
C ALA A 41 -11.79 18.19 10.25
N LEU A 42 -11.55 17.89 8.98
CA LEU A 42 -11.21 16.53 8.58
C LEU A 42 -9.89 16.07 9.20
N THR A 43 -8.88 16.92 9.14
CA THR A 43 -7.54 16.52 9.57
C THR A 43 -7.41 16.41 11.07
N GLN A 44 -8.40 16.86 11.81
CA GLN A 44 -8.39 16.73 13.27
C GLN A 44 -9.14 15.48 13.74
N THR A 45 -9.67 14.69 12.82
CA THR A 45 -10.41 13.49 13.20
C THR A 45 -9.46 12.33 13.48
N PRO A 46 -9.88 11.41 14.36
CA PRO A 46 -9.09 10.19 14.55
C PRO A 46 -9.00 9.36 13.27
N GLN A 47 -10.03 9.41 12.46
CA GLN A 47 -10.02 8.65 11.20
C GLN A 47 -8.93 9.15 10.28
N TRP A 48 -8.71 10.46 10.22
CA TRP A 48 -7.64 11.00 9.40
C TRP A 48 -6.27 10.56 9.91
N GLN A 49 -6.10 10.56 11.23
CA GLN A 49 -4.85 10.10 11.81
C GLN A 49 -4.59 8.64 11.50
N ALA A 50 -5.65 7.82 11.57
CA ALA A 50 -5.53 6.41 11.22
C ALA A 50 -5.16 6.25 9.75
N TYR A 51 -5.71 7.07 8.88
CA TYR A 51 -5.39 7.04 7.47
C TYR A 51 -3.90 7.34 7.24
N LEU A 52 -3.40 8.40 7.88
CA LEU A 52 -1.99 8.75 7.72
C LEU A 52 -1.08 7.64 8.24
N GLU A 53 -1.45 7.04 9.35
CA GLU A 53 -0.68 5.95 9.91
C GLU A 53 -0.65 4.75 8.98
N SER A 54 -1.81 4.36 8.44
CA SER A 54 -1.88 3.22 7.55
C SER A 54 -1.14 3.50 6.25
N ARG A 55 -1.10 4.75 5.82
CA ARG A 55 -0.37 5.12 4.63
C ARG A 55 1.14 4.91 4.83
N ARG A 56 1.64 5.30 5.99
CA ARG A 56 3.06 5.07 6.31
C ARG A 56 3.37 3.59 6.42
N GLN A 57 2.47 2.83 7.04
CA GLN A 57 2.65 1.39 7.15
C GLN A 57 2.66 0.73 5.79
N MET A 58 1.85 1.23 4.87
CA MET A 58 1.80 0.66 3.53
C MET A 58 3.11 0.84 2.80
N GLU A 59 3.81 1.95 3.03
CA GLU A 59 5.11 2.14 2.42
C GLU A 59 6.11 1.09 2.91
N THR A 60 6.08 0.80 4.20
CA THR A 60 6.93 -0.25 4.75
C THR A 60 6.53 -1.61 4.19
N THR A 61 5.24 -1.87 4.10
CA THR A 61 4.75 -3.13 3.56
C THR A 61 5.17 -3.31 2.11
N ARG A 62 5.15 -2.24 1.33
CA ARG A 62 5.58 -2.32 -0.06
C ARG A 62 7.03 -2.76 -0.15
N ALA A 63 7.89 -2.20 0.69
CA ALA A 63 9.28 -2.60 0.70
C ALA A 63 9.44 -4.07 1.11
N ASP A 64 8.63 -4.50 2.07
CA ASP A 64 8.66 -5.90 2.50
C ASP A 64 8.21 -6.83 1.37
N VAL A 65 7.20 -6.42 0.64
CA VAL A 65 6.71 -7.23 -0.48
C VAL A 65 7.78 -7.34 -1.56
N GLU A 66 8.50 -6.26 -1.81
CA GLU A 66 9.57 -6.31 -2.80
C GLU A 66 10.65 -7.31 -2.39
N LYS A 67 10.99 -7.34 -1.12
CA LYS A 67 11.94 -8.33 -0.63
C LYS A 67 11.39 -9.74 -0.77
N PHE A 68 10.14 -9.93 -0.44
CA PHE A 68 9.50 -11.22 -0.56
C PHE A 68 9.52 -11.71 -2.00
N VAL A 69 9.20 -10.83 -2.93
CA VAL A 69 9.19 -11.17 -4.35
C VAL A 69 10.59 -11.54 -4.81
N GLU A 70 11.59 -10.80 -4.37
CA GLU A 70 12.95 -11.10 -4.75
C GLU A 70 13.40 -12.47 -4.25
N GLN A 71 13.01 -12.81 -3.05
CA GLN A 71 13.32 -14.12 -2.51
C GLN A 71 12.62 -15.22 -3.28
N MET A 72 11.42 -14.96 -3.75
CA MET A 72 10.72 -15.94 -4.56
C MET A 72 11.38 -16.15 -5.91
N LYS A 73 11.97 -15.11 -6.46
CA LYS A 73 12.51 -15.17 -7.80
C LYS A 73 13.87 -15.86 -7.85
N SER A 74 14.61 -15.88 -6.75
CA SER A 74 15.96 -16.41 -6.79
C SER A 74 16.25 -17.32 -5.61
N PRO A 75 15.38 -18.28 -5.33
CA PRO A 75 15.64 -19.20 -4.22
C PRO A 75 16.79 -20.15 -4.51
N ALA A 76 16.98 -20.51 -5.76
CA ALA A 76 18.02 -21.45 -6.12
C ALA A 76 19.42 -20.88 -5.95
N ILE A 77 19.53 -19.58 -6.03
CA ILE A 77 20.84 -18.94 -5.95
C ILE A 77 21.42 -19.07 -4.55
N GLU A 78 20.57 -19.17 -3.59
CA GLU A 78 20.98 -19.28 -2.19
C GLU A 78 21.70 -20.56 -1.90
N GLN A 79 21.50 -21.56 -2.73
CA GLN A 79 22.18 -22.84 -2.56
C GLN A 79 23.66 -22.71 -2.75
#